data_4d6495536cd7feaa6bc1c0ffd27bfca1
#
_entry.id   4d6495536cd7feaa6bc1c0ffd27bfca1
#
_cell.length_a   1.000
_cell.length_b   1.000
_cell.length_c   1.000
_cell.angle_alpha   90.00
_cell.angle_beta   90.00
_cell.angle_gamma   90.00
#
_symmetry.space_group_name_H-M   'P 1'
#
loop_
_entity.id
_entity.type
_entity.pdbx_description
1 polymer ?
#
loop_
_entity_poly.entity_id
_entity_poly.type
_entity_poly.pdbx_seq_one_letter_code
_entity_poly.pdbx_strand_id
1 'polypeptide(L)'
;TRTRYPHGDDPAALARHANVFDEDAAPYWPRWRPQAAPGHDGHAFTAPVGRYAPNAFGVHDMLGNVWEWVSDWYAEEGYAHSPQDDPQGPATGQVRVRRGGSWHTWPLYARCAFRNWNTPQTRYTLVGLRLVREIDPPQSPRPRGARR
;
A
#
# COMPACT_ATOMS: atom_id res chain seq x y z
N THR A 1 7.89 -2.29 -9.81
CA THR A 1 8.24 -3.70 -9.70
C THR A 1 7.41 -4.55 -10.66
N ARG A 2 7.95 -5.65 -11.15
CA ARG A 2 7.22 -6.65 -11.96
C ARG A 2 6.75 -7.83 -11.11
N THR A 3 7.09 -7.86 -9.83
CA THR A 3 6.75 -8.91 -8.87
C THR A 3 5.43 -8.62 -8.15
N ARG A 4 4.82 -9.65 -7.58
CA ARG A 4 3.58 -9.54 -6.79
C ARG A 4 3.75 -8.64 -5.58
N TYR A 5 4.89 -8.77 -4.90
CA TYR A 5 5.25 -8.02 -3.70
C TYR A 5 6.59 -7.31 -3.90
N PRO A 6 6.96 -6.29 -3.09
CA PRO A 6 8.26 -5.63 -3.19
C PRO A 6 9.46 -6.56 -3.03
N HIS A 7 9.30 -7.65 -2.25
CA HIS A 7 10.34 -8.65 -1.98
C HIS A 7 10.34 -9.83 -2.96
N GLY A 8 9.44 -9.87 -3.96
CA GLY A 8 9.35 -10.97 -4.93
C GLY A 8 7.95 -11.54 -5.09
N ASP A 9 7.84 -12.79 -5.53
CA ASP A 9 6.57 -13.44 -5.83
C ASP A 9 6.11 -14.45 -4.76
N ASP A 10 6.97 -14.77 -3.80
CA ASP A 10 6.71 -15.76 -2.76
C ASP A 10 5.80 -15.20 -1.64
N PRO A 11 4.54 -15.65 -1.52
CA PRO A 11 3.66 -15.24 -0.43
C PRO A 11 4.13 -15.75 0.95
N ALA A 12 4.93 -16.82 1.01
CA ALA A 12 5.43 -17.35 2.26
C ALA A 12 6.48 -16.45 2.92
N ALA A 13 7.09 -15.53 2.16
CA ALA A 13 8.02 -14.53 2.69
C ALA A 13 7.30 -13.30 3.28
N LEU A 14 5.98 -13.16 3.06
CA LEU A 14 5.26 -11.91 3.33
C LEU A 14 5.30 -11.49 4.79
N ALA A 15 5.09 -12.42 5.74
CA ALA A 15 5.12 -12.14 7.18
C ALA A 15 6.47 -11.59 7.68
N ARG A 16 7.57 -11.77 6.93
CA ARG A 16 8.89 -11.17 7.26
C ARG A 16 9.04 -9.72 6.77
N HIS A 17 8.16 -9.27 5.89
CA HIS A 17 8.26 -7.99 5.19
C HIS A 17 7.09 -7.05 5.46
N ALA A 18 6.02 -7.54 6.09
CA ALA A 18 4.81 -6.75 6.29
C ALA A 18 3.95 -7.36 7.41
N ASN A 19 3.21 -6.52 8.11
CA ASN A 19 2.18 -6.95 9.06
C ASN A 19 0.89 -7.30 8.29
N VAL A 20 0.58 -8.58 8.19
CA VAL A 20 -0.53 -9.13 7.42
C VAL A 20 -1.28 -10.20 8.23
N PHE A 21 -2.38 -10.74 7.69
CA PHE A 21 -3.04 -11.88 8.34
C PHE A 21 -2.16 -13.14 8.23
N ASP A 22 -1.50 -13.48 9.31
CA ASP A 22 -0.54 -14.57 9.43
C ASP A 22 -0.84 -15.51 10.61
N GLU A 23 0.12 -16.32 11.04
CA GLU A 23 -0.05 -17.26 12.14
C GLU A 23 -0.19 -16.58 13.53
N ASP A 24 0.21 -15.31 13.67
CA ASP A 24 -0.02 -14.54 14.91
C ASP A 24 -1.47 -14.05 14.99
N ALA A 25 -2.06 -13.67 13.86
CA ALA A 25 -3.45 -13.22 13.78
C ALA A 25 -4.45 -14.39 13.72
N ALA A 26 -4.07 -15.52 13.11
CA ALA A 26 -4.96 -16.66 12.86
C ALA A 26 -5.71 -17.20 14.09
N PRO A 27 -5.17 -17.22 15.33
CA PRO A 27 -5.89 -17.66 16.51
C PRO A 27 -7.16 -16.84 16.82
N TYR A 28 -7.18 -15.56 16.45
CA TYR A 28 -8.34 -14.68 16.66
C TYR A 28 -9.45 -14.90 15.62
N TRP A 29 -9.09 -15.49 14.47
CA TRP A 29 -10.03 -15.84 13.38
C TRP A 29 -9.77 -17.24 12.84
N PRO A 30 -10.06 -18.30 13.61
CA PRO A 30 -9.72 -19.69 13.25
C PRO A 30 -10.30 -20.12 11.89
N ARG A 31 -11.47 -19.58 11.52
CA ARG A 31 -12.13 -19.87 10.24
C ARG A 31 -11.27 -19.44 9.03
N TRP A 32 -10.43 -18.42 9.19
CA TRP A 32 -9.61 -17.86 8.11
C TRP A 32 -8.15 -18.31 8.16
N ARG A 33 -7.79 -19.13 9.13
CA ARG A 33 -6.44 -19.69 9.25
C ARG A 33 -5.89 -20.30 7.95
N PRO A 34 -6.70 -21.00 7.09
CA PRO A 34 -6.19 -21.53 5.82
C PRO A 34 -5.72 -20.46 4.82
N GLN A 35 -6.08 -19.20 5.01
CA GLN A 35 -5.69 -18.06 4.18
C GLN A 35 -4.53 -17.25 4.80
N ALA A 36 -4.08 -17.59 5.99
CA ALA A 36 -3.00 -16.89 6.66
C ALA A 36 -1.69 -16.99 5.86
N ALA A 37 -0.90 -15.92 5.88
CA ALA A 37 0.47 -15.98 5.42
C ALA A 37 1.24 -16.97 6.33
N PRO A 38 2.06 -17.86 5.79
CA PRO A 38 2.93 -18.70 6.61
C PRO A 38 3.93 -17.87 7.38
N GLY A 39 4.18 -18.25 8.65
CA GLY A 39 5.14 -17.59 9.51
C GLY A 39 4.51 -16.57 10.47
N HIS A 40 5.35 -15.77 11.09
CA HIS A 40 5.02 -14.86 12.17
C HIS A 40 5.61 -13.47 11.87
N ASP A 41 4.76 -12.46 11.81
CA ASP A 41 5.20 -11.06 11.67
C ASP A 41 5.44 -10.40 13.06
N GLY A 42 4.95 -11.03 14.12
CA GLY A 42 5.09 -10.62 15.51
C GLY A 42 3.90 -9.79 16.02
N HIS A 43 2.83 -9.63 15.23
CA HIS A 43 1.69 -8.80 15.59
C HIS A 43 0.36 -9.38 15.11
N ALA A 44 -0.56 -9.65 16.04
CA ALA A 44 -1.92 -10.10 15.67
C ALA A 44 -2.83 -8.95 15.18
N PHE A 45 -2.43 -7.71 15.44
CA PHE A 45 -3.14 -6.47 15.07
C PHE A 45 -2.13 -5.48 14.45
N THR A 46 -2.34 -4.17 14.61
CA THR A 46 -1.41 -3.16 14.10
C THR A 46 -0.01 -3.28 14.72
N ALA A 47 1.01 -3.06 13.90
CA ALA A 47 2.41 -2.96 14.30
C ALA A 47 2.87 -1.50 14.40
N PRO A 48 3.93 -1.20 15.18
CA PRO A 48 4.61 0.09 15.09
C PRO A 48 5.08 0.37 13.67
N VAL A 49 4.91 1.60 13.19
CA VAL A 49 5.36 2.01 11.85
C VAL A 49 6.89 1.87 11.71
N GLY A 50 7.36 1.49 10.52
CA GLY A 50 8.77 1.30 10.23
C GLY A 50 9.37 0.02 10.81
N ARG A 51 8.55 -0.92 11.29
CA ARG A 51 9.01 -2.17 11.90
C ARG A 51 9.67 -3.10 10.90
N TYR A 52 9.18 -3.14 9.66
CA TYR A 52 9.65 -4.03 8.61
C TYR A 52 10.63 -3.33 7.66
N ALA A 53 11.42 -4.11 6.92
CA ALA A 53 12.38 -3.57 5.97
C ALA A 53 11.69 -2.69 4.91
N PRO A 54 12.32 -1.56 4.51
CA PRO A 54 11.78 -0.71 3.47
C PRO A 54 11.85 -1.39 2.10
N ASN A 55 11.06 -0.89 1.17
CA ASN A 55 11.16 -1.27 -0.24
C ASN A 55 12.43 -0.66 -0.90
N ALA A 56 12.64 -0.91 -2.19
CA ALA A 56 13.79 -0.40 -2.94
C ALA A 56 13.88 1.14 -3.02
N PHE A 57 12.80 1.85 -2.68
CA PHE A 57 12.76 3.32 -2.61
C PHE A 57 12.98 3.87 -1.19
N GLY A 58 13.30 3.00 -0.22
CA GLY A 58 13.47 3.41 1.18
C GLY A 58 12.15 3.66 1.92
N VAL A 59 11.01 3.25 1.37
CA VAL A 59 9.68 3.49 1.97
C VAL A 59 9.22 2.25 2.72
N HIS A 60 8.88 2.43 4.01
CA HIS A 60 8.38 1.39 4.89
C HIS A 60 6.86 1.21 4.77
N ASP A 61 6.39 0.04 5.17
CA ASP A 61 4.97 -0.31 5.38
C ASP A 61 4.08 -0.07 4.14
N MET A 62 4.64 -0.24 2.93
CA MET A 62 3.87 -0.16 1.69
C MET A 62 2.91 -1.35 1.51
N LEU A 63 3.10 -2.40 2.33
CA LEU A 63 2.19 -3.54 2.46
C LEU A 63 1.86 -3.78 3.93
N GLY A 64 0.61 -4.19 4.18
CA GLY A 64 0.16 -4.58 5.52
C GLY A 64 -0.11 -3.40 6.46
N ASN A 65 -0.13 -3.66 7.73
CA ASN A 65 -0.48 -2.79 8.84
C ASN A 65 -1.91 -2.22 8.70
N VAL A 66 -2.10 -1.15 7.94
CA VAL A 66 -3.42 -0.60 7.61
C VAL A 66 -3.52 -0.27 6.13
N TRP A 67 -4.71 -0.43 5.55
CA TRP A 67 -5.00 0.09 4.22
C TRP A 67 -4.76 1.59 4.19
N GLU A 68 -4.14 2.11 3.15
CA GLU A 68 -3.91 3.52 2.99
C GLU A 68 -4.80 4.10 1.89
N TRP A 69 -5.48 5.21 2.20
CA TRP A 69 -6.22 5.96 1.21
C TRP A 69 -5.29 6.53 0.14
N VAL A 70 -5.75 6.50 -1.10
CA VAL A 70 -5.13 7.23 -2.21
C VAL A 70 -6.13 8.22 -2.81
N SER A 71 -5.63 9.20 -3.56
CA SER A 71 -6.44 10.28 -4.14
C SER A 71 -7.40 9.81 -5.23
N ASP A 72 -7.16 8.65 -5.83
CA ASP A 72 -7.91 8.15 -6.97
C ASP A 72 -9.35 7.76 -6.63
N TRP A 73 -10.30 8.11 -7.47
CA TRP A 73 -11.58 7.43 -7.52
C TRP A 73 -11.41 6.00 -8.05
N TYR A 74 -12.20 5.08 -7.52
CA TYR A 74 -12.14 3.69 -7.97
C TYR A 74 -12.97 3.48 -9.24
N ALA A 75 -12.38 2.81 -10.22
CA ALA A 75 -13.05 2.19 -11.34
C ALA A 75 -12.57 0.74 -11.46
N GLU A 76 -13.48 -0.20 -11.68
CA GLU A 76 -13.16 -1.62 -11.75
C GLU A 76 -12.13 -1.90 -12.84
N GLU A 77 -12.35 -1.37 -14.04
CA GLU A 77 -11.48 -1.50 -15.20
C GLU A 77 -10.39 -0.40 -15.27
N GLY A 78 -10.10 0.27 -14.15
CA GLY A 78 -9.17 1.39 -14.12
C GLY A 78 -7.80 1.11 -14.74
N TYR A 79 -7.25 -0.09 -14.56
CA TYR A 79 -5.96 -0.45 -15.17
C TYR A 79 -6.02 -0.63 -16.69
N ALA A 80 -7.17 -1.02 -17.24
CA ALA A 80 -7.33 -1.20 -18.68
C ALA A 80 -7.38 0.14 -19.44
N HIS A 81 -7.80 1.20 -18.75
CA HIS A 81 -8.04 2.51 -19.35
C HIS A 81 -7.11 3.62 -18.82
N SER A 82 -6.20 3.28 -17.91
CA SER A 82 -5.24 4.25 -17.37
C SER A 82 -4.15 4.59 -18.40
N PRO A 83 -3.76 5.86 -18.53
CA PRO A 83 -2.55 6.20 -19.25
C PRO A 83 -1.34 5.52 -18.58
N GLN A 84 -0.27 5.31 -19.35
CA GLN A 84 0.96 4.72 -18.84
C GLN A 84 1.70 5.69 -17.93
N ASP A 85 1.66 6.98 -18.24
CA ASP A 85 2.34 8.04 -17.51
C ASP A 85 1.34 8.78 -16.62
N ASP A 86 1.70 8.97 -15.35
CA ASP A 86 1.00 9.72 -14.31
C ASP A 86 -0.53 9.49 -14.24
N PRO A 87 -0.99 8.22 -14.12
CA PRO A 87 -2.41 7.90 -14.07
C PRO A 87 -3.08 8.55 -12.86
N GLN A 88 -4.09 9.38 -13.09
CA GLN A 88 -4.84 10.09 -12.04
C GLN A 88 -6.13 9.37 -11.63
N GLY A 89 -6.47 8.27 -12.31
CA GLY A 89 -7.77 7.62 -12.16
C GLY A 89 -8.93 8.43 -12.76
N PRO A 90 -10.19 8.01 -12.54
CA PRO A 90 -11.37 8.75 -13.02
C PRO A 90 -11.47 10.13 -12.35
N ALA A 91 -11.98 11.12 -13.08
CA ALA A 91 -12.20 12.48 -12.57
C ALA A 91 -13.24 12.53 -11.42
N THR A 92 -14.21 11.61 -11.44
CA THR A 92 -15.29 11.52 -10.44
C THR A 92 -15.56 10.08 -10.07
N GLY A 93 -16.20 9.84 -8.91
CA GLY A 93 -16.58 8.52 -8.46
C GLY A 93 -17.35 8.55 -7.13
N GLN A 94 -17.80 7.40 -6.66
CA GLN A 94 -18.51 7.24 -5.39
C GLN A 94 -17.62 6.67 -4.29
N VAL A 95 -16.58 5.94 -4.67
CA VAL A 95 -15.66 5.28 -3.74
C VAL A 95 -14.21 5.60 -4.09
N ARG A 96 -13.39 5.77 -3.06
CA ARG A 96 -11.95 6.02 -3.20
C ARG A 96 -11.16 4.72 -3.12
N VAL A 97 -10.05 4.69 -3.85
CA VAL A 97 -9.10 3.58 -3.80
C VAL A 97 -8.36 3.58 -2.47
N ARG A 98 -8.10 2.40 -1.94
CA ARG A 98 -7.15 2.15 -0.86
C ARG A 98 -6.18 1.05 -1.28
N ARG A 99 -4.95 1.12 -0.79
CA ARG A 99 -3.84 0.28 -1.20
C ARG A 99 -3.12 -0.35 -0.02
N GLY A 100 -2.25 -1.30 -0.32
CA GLY A 100 -1.28 -1.86 0.61
C GLY A 100 -1.75 -3.09 1.40
N GLY A 101 -3.04 -3.23 1.66
CA GLY A 101 -3.51 -4.25 2.60
C GLY A 101 -3.45 -3.76 4.05
N SER A 102 -3.75 -4.65 4.98
CA SER A 102 -3.72 -4.40 6.42
C SER A 102 -3.29 -5.66 7.18
N TRP A 103 -3.11 -5.56 8.49
CA TRP A 103 -2.83 -6.69 9.39
C TRP A 103 -3.86 -7.83 9.30
N HIS A 104 -5.02 -7.58 8.71
CA HIS A 104 -6.10 -8.56 8.51
C HIS A 104 -6.25 -8.98 7.04
N THR A 105 -5.25 -8.72 6.20
CA THR A 105 -5.32 -8.96 4.75
C THR A 105 -4.55 -10.22 4.37
N TRP A 106 -5.20 -11.10 3.63
CA TRP A 106 -4.59 -12.31 3.10
C TRP A 106 -3.57 -11.99 2.01
N PRO A 107 -2.53 -12.82 1.81
CA PRO A 107 -1.49 -12.58 0.82
C PRO A 107 -2.00 -12.22 -0.57
N LEU A 108 -3.09 -12.86 -1.02
CA LEU A 108 -3.71 -12.59 -2.32
C LEU A 108 -4.06 -11.11 -2.51
N TYR A 109 -4.49 -10.44 -1.46
CA TYR A 109 -4.96 -9.05 -1.49
C TYR A 109 -3.89 -8.03 -1.07
N ALA A 110 -2.73 -8.49 -0.58
CA ALA A 110 -1.59 -7.65 -0.24
C ALA A 110 -0.65 -7.37 -1.43
N ARG A 111 -0.97 -7.85 -2.65
CA ARG A 111 -0.13 -7.66 -3.84
C ARG A 111 0.00 -6.17 -4.21
N CYS A 112 1.18 -5.79 -4.74
CA CYS A 112 1.45 -4.42 -5.19
C CYS A 112 0.39 -3.85 -6.14
N ALA A 113 -0.17 -4.66 -7.03
CA ALA A 113 -1.17 -4.21 -8.00
C ALA A 113 -2.60 -4.24 -7.45
N PHE A 114 -2.84 -4.82 -6.27
CA PHE A 114 -4.20 -4.94 -5.75
C PHE A 114 -4.75 -3.57 -5.35
N ARG A 115 -5.97 -3.27 -5.80
CA ARG A 115 -6.75 -2.09 -5.42
C ARG A 115 -7.98 -2.54 -4.65
N ASN A 116 -8.25 -1.92 -3.54
CA ASN A 116 -9.52 -2.04 -2.83
C ASN A 116 -10.17 -0.66 -2.74
N TRP A 117 -11.39 -0.58 -2.25
CA TRP A 117 -12.13 0.68 -2.21
C TRP A 117 -13.07 0.75 -1.00
N ASN A 118 -13.42 1.97 -0.63
CA ASN A 118 -14.51 2.29 0.30
C ASN A 118 -15.11 3.65 -0.04
N THR A 119 -16.27 3.94 0.55
CA THR A 119 -16.80 5.30 0.55
C THR A 119 -15.87 6.24 1.31
N PRO A 120 -15.72 7.51 0.92
CA PRO A 120 -14.80 8.46 1.57
C PRO A 120 -15.03 8.64 3.07
N GLN A 121 -16.24 8.38 3.56
CA GLN A 121 -16.62 8.51 4.96
C GLN A 121 -16.27 7.28 5.81
N THR A 122 -15.80 6.20 5.20
CA THR A 122 -15.46 4.97 5.91
C THR A 122 -14.36 5.20 6.93
N ARG A 123 -14.62 4.76 8.18
CA ARG A 123 -13.67 4.82 9.29
C ARG A 123 -13.72 3.49 10.05
N TYR A 124 -12.62 2.77 10.10
CA TYR A 124 -12.49 1.55 10.89
C TYR A 124 -11.01 1.17 11.06
N THR A 125 -10.76 0.19 11.93
CA THR A 125 -9.40 -0.17 12.43
C THR A 125 -8.42 -0.67 11.37
N LEU A 126 -8.89 -0.99 10.17
CA LEU A 126 -8.03 -1.49 9.09
C LEU A 126 -7.61 -0.39 8.11
N VAL A 127 -8.02 0.86 8.30
CA VAL A 127 -7.76 1.94 7.34
C VAL A 127 -7.08 3.11 8.02
N GLY A 128 -6.00 3.56 7.42
CA GLY A 128 -5.23 4.72 7.79
C GLY A 128 -4.91 5.60 6.58
N LEU A 129 -3.86 6.36 6.68
CA LEU A 129 -3.43 7.29 5.64
C LEU A 129 -1.91 7.45 5.66
N ARG A 130 -1.38 7.81 4.50
CA ARG A 130 0.00 8.28 4.34
C ARG A 130 -0.01 9.65 3.68
N LEU A 131 0.69 10.62 4.27
CA LEU A 131 0.83 11.94 3.66
C LEU A 131 1.94 11.91 2.60
N VAL A 132 1.65 12.54 1.46
CA VAL A 132 2.61 12.78 0.39
C VAL A 132 2.77 14.29 0.25
N ARG A 133 4.02 14.75 0.12
CA ARG A 133 4.34 16.13 -0.19
C ARG A 133 4.98 16.19 -1.57
N GLU A 134 4.43 16.96 -2.45
CA GLU A 134 5.08 17.34 -3.70
C GLU A 134 6.26 18.26 -3.39
N ILE A 135 7.38 18.00 -4.04
CA ILE A 135 8.58 18.83 -3.94
C ILE A 135 8.74 19.51 -5.30
N ASP A 136 8.68 20.84 -5.31
CA ASP A 136 9.00 21.59 -6.52
C ASP A 136 10.37 21.16 -7.06
N PRO A 137 10.52 20.93 -8.37
CA PRO A 137 11.83 20.65 -8.94
C PRO A 137 12.79 21.78 -8.57
N PRO A 138 14.08 21.48 -8.26
CA PRO A 138 15.05 22.49 -7.95
C PRO A 138 15.06 23.55 -9.04
N GLN A 139 14.80 24.80 -8.69
CA GLN A 139 14.85 25.91 -9.64
C GLN A 139 16.25 25.95 -10.25
N SER A 140 16.33 25.89 -11.57
CA SER A 140 17.61 26.07 -12.28
C SER A 140 18.28 27.37 -11.80
N PRO A 141 19.60 27.36 -11.50
CA PRO A 141 20.28 28.57 -11.06
C PRO A 141 20.03 29.68 -12.08
N ARG A 142 19.51 30.82 -11.64
CA ARG A 142 19.37 31.97 -12.53
C ARG A 142 20.74 32.29 -13.12
N PRO A 143 20.87 32.49 -14.44
CA PRO A 143 22.14 32.87 -15.02
C PRO A 143 22.62 34.15 -14.33
N ARG A 144 23.82 34.13 -13.76
CA ARG A 144 24.44 35.32 -13.18
C ARG A 144 24.52 36.36 -14.30
N GLY A 145 23.79 37.45 -14.11
CA GLY A 145 23.77 38.54 -15.08
C GLY A 145 25.19 38.96 -15.45
N ALA A 146 25.47 38.97 -16.74
CA ALA A 146 26.68 39.57 -17.28
C ALA A 146 26.70 41.04 -16.81
N ARG A 147 27.67 41.40 -15.97
CA ARG A 147 27.96 42.81 -15.66
C ARG A 147 28.41 43.47 -16.97
N ARG A 148 27.70 44.50 -17.39
CA ARG A 148 28.17 45.46 -18.39
C ARG A 148 29.20 46.35 -17.77
#